data_d3ad2950fd6c30f93c5a9e01d601607f
#
_entry.id   d3ad2950fd6c30f93c5a9e01d601607f
#
_cell.length_a   1.000
_cell.length_b   1.000
_cell.length_c   1.000
_cell.angle_alpha   90.00
_cell.angle_beta   90.00
_cell.angle_gamma   90.00
#
_symmetry.space_group_name_H-M   'P 1'
#
loop_
_entity.id
_entity.type
_entity.pdbx_description
1 polymer ?
#
loop_
_entity_poly.entity_id
_entity_poly.type
_entity_poly.pdbx_seq_one_letter_code
_entity_poly.pdbx_strand_id
1 'polypeptide(L)'
;GITTSETVNPRKVLPKAIKEIPVRIAIFYVGALIAIMAIFPWQKLPVNESPFVMVFQMVGIKWAAALINFVVLTSAASSLNSTLYSTGRHLFQIAKETPNSKVMKSLKIDTLARNGIPSRAIIVSAIVVCISAFINVLPGVSDAFALITASSSGVYIAIYILTMLAHLKYRKSQEFMADGFLMPAYKILNPLTIAFFVFVFVCLFLQKSTIVGAIGAALWIVVFGIYSNLKYSK
;
A
#
# COMPACT_ATOMS: atom_id res chain seq x y z
N GLY A 1 11.13 0.40 -0.97
CA GLY A 1 11.81 -0.90 -0.77
C GLY A 1 11.68 -1.86 -1.95
N ILE A 2 10.54 -1.87 -2.65
CA ILE A 2 10.23 -2.86 -3.71
C ILE A 2 11.16 -2.69 -4.93
N THR A 3 11.54 -1.46 -5.25
CA THR A 3 12.43 -1.12 -6.39
C THR A 3 13.91 -1.09 -6.03
N THR A 4 14.27 -1.45 -4.81
CA THR A 4 15.65 -1.39 -4.31
C THR A 4 16.60 -2.24 -5.16
N SER A 5 16.15 -3.42 -5.58
CA SER A 5 16.93 -4.34 -6.42
C SER A 5 17.18 -3.84 -7.85
N GLU A 6 16.43 -2.84 -8.30
CA GLU A 6 16.50 -2.26 -9.65
C GLU A 6 17.18 -0.87 -9.65
N THR A 7 17.51 -0.36 -8.46
CA THR A 7 18.11 0.97 -8.31
C THR A 7 19.62 0.87 -8.49
N VAL A 8 20.16 1.71 -9.37
CA VAL A 8 21.62 1.85 -9.52
C VAL A 8 22.17 2.53 -8.27
N ASN A 9 23.17 1.92 -7.63
CA ASN A 9 23.77 2.39 -6.37
C ASN A 9 22.75 2.64 -5.22
N PRO A 10 21.98 1.62 -4.82
CA PRO A 10 20.89 1.79 -3.85
C PRO A 10 21.36 2.38 -2.50
N ARG A 11 22.58 2.07 -2.06
CA ARG A 11 23.16 2.60 -0.83
C ARG A 11 23.32 4.13 -0.80
N LYS A 12 23.48 4.77 -1.97
CA LYS A 12 23.57 6.25 -2.08
C LYS A 12 22.21 6.89 -2.38
N VAL A 13 21.43 6.28 -3.26
CA VAL A 13 20.17 6.87 -3.74
C VAL A 13 19.04 6.75 -2.71
N LEU A 14 18.91 5.60 -2.04
CA LEU A 14 17.83 5.37 -1.09
C LEU A 14 17.85 6.31 0.12
N PRO A 15 18.98 6.57 0.81
CA PRO A 15 19.00 7.51 1.93
C PRO A 15 18.55 8.91 1.53
N LYS A 16 18.94 9.38 0.33
CA LYS A 16 18.50 10.67 -0.20
C LYS A 16 16.99 10.68 -0.46
N ALA A 17 16.48 9.67 -1.17
CA ALA A 17 15.06 9.54 -1.45
C ALA A 17 14.21 9.48 -0.15
N ILE A 18 14.65 8.71 0.86
CA ILE A 18 13.96 8.61 2.15
C ILE A 18 13.87 9.97 2.85
N LYS A 19 14.92 10.80 2.78
CA LYS A 19 14.90 12.15 3.38
C LYS A 19 13.99 13.13 2.62
N GLU A 20 13.86 12.98 1.30
CA GLU A 20 13.03 13.84 0.46
C GLU A 20 11.53 13.52 0.55
N ILE A 21 11.16 12.26 0.81
CA ILE A 21 9.76 11.82 0.87
C ILE A 21 8.93 12.62 1.89
N PRO A 22 9.34 12.81 3.16
CA PRO A 22 8.56 13.58 4.13
C PRO A 22 8.32 15.03 3.69
N VAL A 23 9.31 15.66 3.08
CA VAL A 23 9.20 17.03 2.57
C VAL A 23 8.18 17.10 1.43
N ARG A 24 8.23 16.16 0.49
CA ARG A 24 7.26 16.06 -0.59
C ARG A 24 5.85 15.82 -0.07
N ILE A 25 5.69 14.93 0.91
CA ILE A 25 4.39 14.68 1.55
C ILE A 25 3.88 15.96 2.23
N ALA A 26 4.71 16.65 2.99
CA ALA A 26 4.31 17.90 3.65
C ALA A 26 3.86 18.97 2.65
N ILE A 27 4.59 19.17 1.58
CA ILE A 27 4.25 20.20 0.57
C ILE A 27 3.02 19.79 -0.25
N PHE A 28 3.03 18.60 -0.84
CA PHE A 28 2.01 18.24 -1.83
C PHE A 28 0.72 17.69 -1.20
N TYR A 29 0.80 16.97 -0.08
CA TYR A 29 -0.41 16.43 0.55
C TYR A 29 -0.98 17.39 1.58
N VAL A 30 -0.19 17.82 2.55
CA VAL A 30 -0.68 18.75 3.60
C VAL A 30 -1.01 20.10 3.00
N GLY A 31 -0.17 20.62 2.11
CA GLY A 31 -0.43 21.89 1.40
C GLY A 31 -1.70 21.83 0.53
N ALA A 32 -1.91 20.75 -0.22
CA ALA A 32 -3.13 20.55 -1.00
C ALA A 32 -4.38 20.46 -0.11
N LEU A 33 -4.31 19.70 1.01
CA LEU A 33 -5.41 19.61 1.96
C LEU A 33 -5.76 20.96 2.58
N ILE A 34 -4.76 21.74 3.00
CA ILE A 34 -4.98 23.09 3.54
C ILE A 34 -5.67 23.97 2.48
N ALA A 35 -5.21 23.95 1.23
CA ALA A 35 -5.80 24.72 0.16
C ALA A 35 -7.26 24.32 -0.11
N ILE A 36 -7.57 23.03 -0.19
CA ILE A 36 -8.93 22.52 -0.39
C ILE A 36 -9.84 22.94 0.78
N MET A 37 -9.38 22.73 2.03
CA MET A 37 -10.18 23.04 3.22
C MET A 37 -10.38 24.55 3.43
N ALA A 38 -9.50 25.40 2.91
CA ALA A 38 -9.66 26.85 2.92
C ALA A 38 -10.77 27.32 1.96
N ILE A 39 -11.03 26.56 0.89
CA ILE A 39 -12.04 26.89 -0.12
C ILE A 39 -13.37 26.19 0.17
N PHE A 40 -13.33 24.95 0.65
CA PHE A 40 -14.51 24.10 0.80
C PHE A 40 -14.59 23.49 2.20
N PRO A 41 -15.74 23.65 2.93
CA PRO A 41 -15.95 23.02 4.21
C PRO A 41 -15.91 21.49 4.11
N TRP A 42 -15.02 20.85 4.88
CA TRP A 42 -14.80 19.40 4.82
C TRP A 42 -16.07 18.57 5.10
N GLN A 43 -17.01 19.08 5.91
CA GLN A 43 -18.29 18.44 6.21
C GLN A 43 -19.21 18.29 4.99
N LYS A 44 -19.01 19.10 3.96
CA LYS A 44 -19.83 19.12 2.74
C LYS A 44 -19.18 18.34 1.57
N LEU A 45 -18.02 17.74 1.79
CA LEU A 45 -17.34 16.95 0.76
C LEU A 45 -18.09 15.63 0.53
N PRO A 46 -18.63 15.36 -0.66
CA PRO A 46 -19.23 14.09 -0.98
C PRO A 46 -18.15 13.01 -1.11
N VAL A 47 -18.49 11.80 -0.66
CA VAL A 47 -17.55 10.65 -0.64
C VAL A 47 -17.21 10.17 -2.06
N ASN A 48 -18.10 10.43 -3.03
CA ASN A 48 -18.03 9.88 -4.39
C ASN A 48 -17.42 10.83 -5.43
N GLU A 49 -16.99 12.03 -5.03
CA GLU A 49 -16.45 13.02 -5.97
C GLU A 49 -15.03 13.43 -5.54
N SER A 50 -14.21 13.79 -6.54
CA SER A 50 -12.86 14.29 -6.27
C SER A 50 -12.91 15.71 -5.73
N PRO A 51 -12.35 15.96 -4.52
CA PRO A 51 -12.30 17.33 -3.96
C PRO A 51 -11.62 18.34 -4.89
N PHE A 52 -10.62 17.89 -5.65
CA PHE A 52 -9.92 18.75 -6.61
C PHE A 52 -10.84 19.21 -7.73
N VAL A 53 -11.65 18.30 -8.30
CA VAL A 53 -12.61 18.65 -9.36
C VAL A 53 -13.65 19.62 -8.85
N MET A 54 -14.17 19.39 -7.64
CA MET A 54 -15.18 20.27 -7.02
C MET A 54 -14.69 21.69 -6.81
N VAL A 55 -13.46 21.87 -6.31
CA VAL A 55 -12.90 23.21 -6.10
C VAL A 55 -12.87 24.01 -7.41
N PHE A 56 -12.44 23.41 -8.52
CA PHE A 56 -12.41 24.10 -9.81
C PHE A 56 -13.80 24.37 -10.39
N GLN A 57 -14.78 23.50 -10.16
CA GLN A 57 -16.17 23.74 -10.52
C GLN A 57 -16.77 24.92 -9.75
N MET A 58 -16.48 25.05 -8.45
CA MET A 58 -16.96 26.16 -7.63
C MET A 58 -16.40 27.51 -8.07
N VAL A 59 -15.14 27.55 -8.51
CA VAL A 59 -14.52 28.79 -9.03
C VAL A 59 -15.03 29.15 -10.44
N GLY A 60 -15.91 28.31 -11.02
CA GLY A 60 -16.52 28.58 -12.33
C GLY A 60 -15.65 28.19 -13.53
N ILE A 61 -14.49 27.56 -13.31
CA ILE A 61 -13.54 27.20 -14.38
C ILE A 61 -13.83 25.76 -14.83
N LYS A 62 -14.89 25.57 -15.61
CA LYS A 62 -15.36 24.23 -16.03
C LYS A 62 -14.33 23.42 -16.80
N TRP A 63 -13.53 24.04 -17.66
CA TRP A 63 -12.49 23.36 -18.43
C TRP A 63 -11.35 22.87 -17.53
N ALA A 64 -11.00 23.61 -16.46
CA ALA A 64 -9.98 23.18 -15.50
C ALA A 64 -10.46 21.98 -14.69
N ALA A 65 -11.75 21.90 -14.36
CA ALA A 65 -12.32 20.72 -13.71
C ALA A 65 -12.16 19.47 -14.58
N ALA A 66 -12.41 19.56 -15.89
CA ALA A 66 -12.21 18.45 -16.83
C ALA A 66 -10.72 18.05 -16.93
N LEU A 67 -9.82 19.02 -16.98
CA LEU A 67 -8.36 18.78 -17.00
C LEU A 67 -7.89 18.09 -15.73
N ILE A 68 -8.33 18.54 -14.56
CA ILE A 68 -7.99 17.94 -13.28
C ILE A 68 -8.54 16.52 -13.21
N ASN A 69 -9.76 16.27 -13.68
CA ASN A 69 -10.30 14.92 -13.72
C ASN A 69 -9.46 13.98 -14.60
N PHE A 70 -8.99 14.46 -15.75
CA PHE A 70 -8.05 13.72 -16.60
C PHE A 70 -6.72 13.43 -15.89
N VAL A 71 -6.16 14.41 -15.17
CA VAL A 71 -4.93 14.23 -14.38
C VAL A 71 -5.14 13.21 -13.26
N VAL A 72 -6.29 13.25 -12.55
CA VAL A 72 -6.63 12.27 -11.52
C VAL A 72 -6.71 10.87 -12.12
N LEU A 73 -7.37 10.72 -13.27
CA LEU A 73 -7.47 9.44 -13.97
C LEU A 73 -6.10 8.87 -14.38
N THR A 74 -5.25 9.71 -15.00
CA THR A 74 -3.90 9.30 -15.42
C THR A 74 -3.00 8.96 -14.21
N SER A 75 -3.12 9.71 -13.11
CA SER A 75 -2.41 9.42 -11.86
C SER A 75 -2.85 8.10 -11.24
N ALA A 76 -4.15 7.83 -11.22
CA ALA A 76 -4.70 6.56 -10.76
C ALA A 76 -4.22 5.39 -11.62
N ALA A 77 -4.22 5.54 -12.95
CA ALA A 77 -3.71 4.52 -13.88
C ALA A 77 -2.20 4.27 -13.67
N SER A 78 -1.40 5.31 -13.46
CA SER A 78 0.03 5.19 -13.15
C SER A 78 0.28 4.47 -11.83
N SER A 79 -0.49 4.80 -10.78
CA SER A 79 -0.43 4.14 -9.48
C SER A 79 -0.82 2.66 -9.57
N LEU A 80 -1.89 2.34 -10.31
CA LEU A 80 -2.33 0.98 -10.58
C LEU A 80 -1.24 0.17 -11.28
N ASN A 81 -0.62 0.72 -12.33
CA ASN A 81 0.46 0.07 -13.05
C ASN A 81 1.65 -0.27 -12.13
N SER A 82 2.07 0.68 -11.29
CA SER A 82 3.15 0.47 -10.32
C SER A 82 2.80 -0.59 -9.28
N THR A 83 1.56 -0.61 -8.82
CA THR A 83 1.06 -1.60 -7.85
C THR A 83 0.98 -2.99 -8.48
N LEU A 84 0.48 -3.12 -9.70
CA LEU A 84 0.43 -4.39 -10.43
C LEU A 84 1.83 -4.98 -10.63
N TYR A 85 2.79 -4.15 -11.03
CA TYR A 85 4.17 -4.57 -11.19
C TYR A 85 4.75 -5.08 -9.86
N SER A 86 4.59 -4.32 -8.78
CA SER A 86 5.05 -4.68 -7.44
C SER A 86 4.43 -5.99 -6.96
N THR A 87 3.10 -6.12 -7.08
CA THR A 87 2.36 -7.32 -6.66
C THR A 87 2.79 -8.54 -7.48
N GLY A 88 2.97 -8.37 -8.79
CA GLY A 88 3.47 -9.44 -9.66
C GLY A 88 4.87 -9.91 -9.25
N ARG A 89 5.77 -9.00 -8.88
CA ARG A 89 7.10 -9.37 -8.37
C ARG A 89 7.05 -10.11 -7.03
N HIS A 90 6.19 -9.69 -6.12
CA HIS A 90 5.98 -10.42 -4.87
C HIS A 90 5.40 -11.82 -5.11
N LEU A 91 4.39 -11.93 -5.97
CA LEU A 91 3.79 -13.21 -6.33
C LEU A 91 4.81 -14.17 -6.97
N PHE A 92 5.67 -13.65 -7.85
CA PHE A 92 6.76 -14.40 -8.44
C PHE A 92 7.76 -14.92 -7.37
N GLN A 93 8.13 -14.06 -6.41
CA GLN A 93 9.03 -14.45 -5.33
C GLN A 93 8.42 -15.56 -4.46
N ILE A 94 7.15 -15.40 -4.07
CA ILE A 94 6.42 -16.42 -3.32
C ILE A 94 6.36 -17.74 -4.09
N ALA A 95 6.15 -17.69 -5.42
CA ALA A 95 6.13 -18.89 -6.25
C ALA A 95 7.48 -19.61 -6.26
N LYS A 96 8.59 -18.87 -6.29
CA LYS A 96 9.94 -19.44 -6.17
C LYS A 96 10.21 -20.10 -4.82
N GLU A 97 9.72 -19.50 -3.74
CA GLU A 97 9.90 -20.02 -2.38
C GLU A 97 8.95 -21.18 -2.06
N THR A 98 7.93 -21.40 -2.90
CA THR A 98 6.96 -22.50 -2.73
C THR A 98 6.94 -23.46 -3.94
N PRO A 99 8.06 -24.15 -4.24
CA PRO A 99 8.19 -24.98 -5.45
C PRO A 99 7.23 -26.18 -5.49
N ASN A 100 6.62 -26.56 -4.39
CA ASN A 100 5.67 -27.67 -4.30
C ASN A 100 4.22 -27.27 -4.56
N SER A 101 3.91 -26.00 -4.78
CA SER A 101 2.56 -25.52 -5.10
C SER A 101 2.14 -25.93 -6.50
N LYS A 102 1.16 -26.84 -6.61
CA LYS A 102 0.60 -27.29 -7.90
C LYS A 102 0.00 -26.13 -8.70
N VAL A 103 -0.66 -25.18 -8.02
CA VAL A 103 -1.29 -24.02 -8.65
C VAL A 103 -0.25 -23.09 -9.27
N MET A 104 0.82 -22.77 -8.54
CA MET A 104 1.86 -21.87 -9.02
C MET A 104 2.63 -22.46 -10.19
N LYS A 105 2.88 -23.78 -10.16
CA LYS A 105 3.50 -24.51 -11.28
C LYS A 105 2.58 -24.57 -12.52
N SER A 106 1.29 -24.85 -12.34
CA SER A 106 0.33 -24.91 -13.44
C SER A 106 0.24 -23.57 -14.17
N LEU A 107 0.22 -22.48 -13.44
CA LEU A 107 0.19 -21.11 -13.98
C LEU A 107 1.58 -20.60 -14.41
N LYS A 108 2.65 -21.37 -14.16
CA LYS A 108 4.06 -21.01 -14.43
C LYS A 108 4.41 -19.61 -13.92
N ILE A 109 3.96 -19.30 -12.69
CA ILE A 109 4.15 -17.98 -12.06
C ILE A 109 5.64 -17.74 -11.71
N ASP A 110 6.39 -18.82 -11.51
CA ASP A 110 7.82 -18.85 -11.18
C ASP A 110 8.74 -18.59 -12.38
N THR A 111 8.20 -18.27 -13.56
CA THR A 111 8.98 -18.06 -14.78
C THR A 111 9.14 -16.58 -15.13
N LEU A 112 10.32 -16.24 -15.64
CA LEU A 112 10.61 -14.92 -16.19
C LEU A 112 10.44 -14.93 -17.72
N ALA A 113 9.98 -13.83 -18.27
CA ALA A 113 9.99 -13.58 -19.71
C ALA A 113 11.44 -13.30 -20.18
N ARG A 114 11.67 -13.24 -21.50
CA ARG A 114 13.00 -12.97 -22.09
C ARG A 114 13.64 -11.66 -21.63
N ASN A 115 12.82 -10.69 -21.24
CA ASN A 115 13.26 -9.38 -20.73
C ASN A 115 13.47 -9.35 -19.18
N GLY A 116 13.46 -10.51 -18.50
CA GLY A 116 13.66 -10.60 -17.06
C GLY A 116 12.44 -10.19 -16.21
N ILE A 117 11.28 -9.94 -16.83
CA ILE A 117 10.05 -9.52 -16.15
C ILE A 117 9.17 -10.75 -15.85
N PRO A 118 8.56 -10.86 -14.65
CA PRO A 118 7.65 -11.95 -14.29
C PRO A 118 6.25 -11.71 -14.89
N SER A 119 6.12 -11.69 -16.21
CA SER A 119 4.91 -11.28 -16.92
C SER A 119 3.68 -12.11 -16.53
N ARG A 120 3.83 -13.42 -16.29
CA ARG A 120 2.71 -14.29 -15.89
C ARG A 120 2.18 -13.96 -14.50
N ALA A 121 3.06 -13.69 -13.56
CA ALA A 121 2.69 -13.24 -12.22
C ALA A 121 1.94 -11.89 -12.28
N ILE A 122 2.40 -10.96 -13.12
CA ILE A 122 1.75 -9.66 -13.33
C ILE A 122 0.36 -9.84 -13.95
N ILE A 123 0.20 -10.72 -14.96
CA ILE A 123 -1.09 -11.00 -15.59
C ILE A 123 -2.07 -11.61 -14.59
N VAL A 124 -1.64 -12.56 -13.76
CA VAL A 124 -2.49 -13.13 -12.70
C VAL A 124 -2.94 -12.06 -11.71
N SER A 125 -2.03 -11.19 -11.29
CA SER A 125 -2.38 -10.04 -10.42
C SER A 125 -3.37 -9.10 -11.10
N ALA A 126 -3.20 -8.81 -12.38
CA ALA A 126 -4.11 -7.97 -13.15
C ALA A 126 -5.51 -8.59 -13.26
N ILE A 127 -5.63 -9.90 -13.49
CA ILE A 127 -6.91 -10.60 -13.54
C ILE A 127 -7.64 -10.47 -12.18
N VAL A 128 -6.95 -10.66 -11.06
CA VAL A 128 -7.55 -10.49 -9.72
C VAL A 128 -8.07 -9.07 -9.51
N VAL A 129 -7.30 -8.06 -9.93
CA VAL A 129 -7.73 -6.65 -9.85
C VAL A 129 -8.93 -6.38 -10.74
N CYS A 130 -8.96 -6.92 -11.97
CA CYS A 130 -10.10 -6.79 -12.88
C CYS A 130 -11.37 -7.43 -12.29
N ILE A 131 -11.25 -8.60 -11.65
CA ILE A 131 -12.39 -9.24 -10.97
C ILE A 131 -12.89 -8.33 -9.83
N SER A 132 -12.01 -7.76 -9.02
CA SER A 132 -12.40 -6.83 -7.96
C SER A 132 -13.08 -5.58 -8.50
N ALA A 133 -12.61 -5.02 -9.62
CA ALA A 133 -13.23 -3.89 -10.29
C ALA A 133 -14.62 -4.24 -10.82
N PHE A 134 -14.78 -5.43 -11.39
CA PHE A 134 -16.08 -5.91 -11.90
C PHE A 134 -17.10 -6.09 -10.76
N ILE A 135 -16.68 -6.63 -9.61
CA ILE A 135 -17.54 -6.77 -8.42
C ILE A 135 -18.09 -5.42 -7.97
N ASN A 136 -17.28 -4.35 -8.03
CA ASN A 136 -17.71 -3.01 -7.64
C ASN A 136 -18.80 -2.39 -8.56
N VAL A 137 -18.97 -2.90 -9.76
CA VAL A 137 -19.99 -2.41 -10.71
C VAL A 137 -21.33 -3.14 -10.50
N LEU A 138 -21.35 -4.26 -9.78
CA LEU A 138 -22.58 -5.04 -9.55
C LEU A 138 -23.57 -4.29 -8.65
N PRO A 139 -24.86 -4.22 -9.01
CA PRO A 139 -25.88 -3.62 -8.17
C PRO A 139 -25.96 -4.31 -6.80
N GLY A 140 -26.05 -3.54 -5.72
CA GLY A 140 -26.13 -4.07 -4.36
C GLY A 140 -24.78 -4.29 -3.65
N VAL A 141 -23.66 -4.05 -4.31
CA VAL A 141 -22.29 -4.20 -3.76
C VAL A 141 -21.60 -2.83 -3.63
N SER A 142 -22.37 -1.76 -3.51
CA SER A 142 -21.87 -0.37 -3.44
C SER A 142 -20.84 -0.12 -2.32
N ASP A 143 -20.87 -0.93 -1.27
CA ASP A 143 -19.95 -0.80 -0.13
C ASP A 143 -18.67 -1.64 -0.25
N ALA A 144 -18.51 -2.39 -1.35
CA ALA A 144 -17.34 -3.25 -1.55
C ALA A 144 -16.04 -2.45 -1.62
N PHE A 145 -16.05 -1.27 -2.23
CA PHE A 145 -14.88 -0.38 -2.28
C PHE A 145 -14.45 0.05 -0.86
N ALA A 146 -15.41 0.49 -0.05
CA ALA A 146 -15.14 0.90 1.32
C ALA A 146 -14.63 -0.28 2.17
N LEU A 147 -15.22 -1.47 2.00
CA LEU A 147 -14.80 -2.70 2.68
C LEU A 147 -13.37 -3.12 2.31
N ILE A 148 -13.07 -3.16 1.01
CA ILE A 148 -11.74 -3.52 0.49
C ILE A 148 -10.70 -2.50 0.98
N THR A 149 -11.01 -1.20 0.92
CA THR A 149 -10.11 -0.13 1.35
C THR A 149 -9.84 -0.21 2.85
N ALA A 150 -10.86 -0.41 3.69
CA ALA A 150 -10.70 -0.54 5.12
C ALA A 150 -9.91 -1.80 5.51
N SER A 151 -10.20 -2.95 4.86
CA SER A 151 -9.47 -4.19 5.09
C SER A 151 -7.99 -4.07 4.68
N SER A 152 -7.73 -3.46 3.52
CA SER A 152 -6.36 -3.21 3.03
C SER A 152 -5.59 -2.31 3.98
N SER A 153 -6.21 -1.24 4.48
CA SER A 153 -5.59 -0.32 5.45
C SER A 153 -5.17 -1.05 6.72
N GLY A 154 -6.03 -1.92 7.27
CA GLY A 154 -5.69 -2.74 8.43
C GLY A 154 -4.49 -3.67 8.20
N VAL A 155 -4.44 -4.32 7.02
CA VAL A 155 -3.31 -5.19 6.64
C VAL A 155 -2.02 -4.38 6.47
N TYR A 156 -2.07 -3.19 5.85
CA TYR A 156 -0.89 -2.32 5.72
C TYR A 156 -0.34 -1.89 7.08
N ILE A 157 -1.21 -1.50 8.03
CA ILE A 157 -0.80 -1.15 9.40
C ILE A 157 -0.07 -2.32 10.05
N ALA A 158 -0.60 -3.54 9.92
CA ALA A 158 0.06 -4.74 10.45
C ALA A 158 1.44 -4.98 9.82
N ILE A 159 1.58 -4.79 8.50
CA ILE A 159 2.87 -4.90 7.80
C ILE A 159 3.86 -3.86 8.35
N TYR A 160 3.43 -2.63 8.62
CA TYR A 160 4.31 -1.61 9.22
C TYR A 160 4.75 -2.00 10.63
N ILE A 161 3.84 -2.52 11.47
CA ILE A 161 4.19 -3.02 12.81
C ILE A 161 5.21 -4.16 12.70
N LEU A 162 4.97 -5.15 11.84
CA LEU A 162 5.90 -6.27 11.62
C LEU A 162 7.26 -5.79 11.12
N THR A 163 7.28 -4.80 10.23
CA THR A 163 8.53 -4.22 9.73
C THR A 163 9.31 -3.53 10.84
N MET A 164 8.64 -2.81 11.74
CA MET A 164 9.30 -2.18 12.90
C MET A 164 9.82 -3.21 13.90
N LEU A 165 9.08 -4.29 14.14
CA LEU A 165 9.53 -5.41 14.97
C LEU A 165 10.74 -6.12 14.33
N ALA A 166 10.70 -6.37 13.03
CA ALA A 166 11.82 -6.94 12.28
C ALA A 166 13.07 -6.06 12.37
N HIS A 167 12.91 -4.72 12.27
CA HIS A 167 14.01 -3.77 12.45
C HIS A 167 14.63 -3.87 13.85
N LEU A 168 13.83 -4.00 14.92
CA LEU A 168 14.38 -4.19 16.28
C LEU A 168 15.19 -5.48 16.40
N LYS A 169 14.71 -6.57 15.79
CA LYS A 169 15.42 -7.87 15.77
C LYS A 169 16.70 -7.78 14.95
N TYR A 170 16.64 -7.16 13.77
CA TYR A 170 17.79 -6.96 12.89
C TYR A 170 18.91 -6.16 13.56
N ARG A 171 18.57 -5.10 14.30
CA ARG A 171 19.54 -4.26 15.04
C ARG A 171 20.31 -5.03 16.11
N LYS A 172 19.81 -6.18 16.56
CA LYS A 172 20.45 -7.06 17.53
C LYS A 172 21.13 -8.27 16.88
N SER A 173 20.99 -8.47 15.58
CA SER A 173 21.56 -9.60 14.87
C SER A 173 23.02 -9.38 14.52
N GLN A 174 23.76 -10.45 14.29
CA GLN A 174 25.15 -10.42 13.82
C GLN A 174 25.28 -9.92 12.37
N GLU A 175 24.19 -9.98 11.61
CA GLU A 175 24.11 -9.50 10.21
C GLU A 175 23.90 -7.99 10.10
N PHE A 176 23.83 -7.28 11.23
CA PHE A 176 23.58 -5.85 11.24
C PHE A 176 24.73 -5.08 10.60
N MET A 177 24.42 -4.35 9.52
CA MET A 177 25.36 -3.46 8.82
C MET A 177 25.24 -2.03 9.35
N ALA A 178 26.27 -1.54 10.00
CA ALA A 178 26.29 -0.20 10.60
C ALA A 178 26.67 0.92 9.60
N ASP A 179 27.15 0.56 8.41
CA ASP A 179 27.61 1.47 7.35
C ASP A 179 26.49 2.03 6.46
N GLY A 180 25.24 1.60 6.70
CA GLY A 180 24.07 2.02 5.95
C GLY A 180 23.32 3.22 6.56
N PHE A 181 22.11 3.46 6.00
CA PHE A 181 21.20 4.44 6.59
C PHE A 181 20.67 3.95 7.94
N LEU A 182 20.93 4.70 8.98
CA LEU A 182 20.53 4.36 10.34
C LEU A 182 19.34 5.22 10.77
N MET A 183 18.33 4.58 11.36
CA MET A 183 17.23 5.28 12.01
C MET A 183 17.77 6.03 13.24
N PRO A 184 17.63 7.38 13.31
CA PRO A 184 18.08 8.15 14.48
C PRO A 184 17.25 7.76 15.71
N ALA A 185 17.86 7.78 16.90
CA ALA A 185 17.19 7.50 18.17
C ALA A 185 16.26 6.25 18.13
N TYR A 186 16.66 5.17 17.43
CA TYR A 186 15.81 4.02 17.16
C TYR A 186 15.22 3.35 18.41
N LYS A 187 15.94 3.45 19.55
CA LYS A 187 15.47 2.89 20.83
C LYS A 187 14.17 3.54 21.34
N ILE A 188 13.94 4.80 20.95
CA ILE A 188 12.74 5.57 21.33
C ILE A 188 11.75 5.64 20.17
N LEU A 189 12.24 6.03 18.98
CA LEU A 189 11.36 6.26 17.83
C LEU A 189 10.71 4.97 17.31
N ASN A 190 11.40 3.83 17.34
CA ASN A 190 10.83 2.58 16.86
C ASN A 190 9.65 2.11 17.74
N PRO A 191 9.77 1.97 19.09
CA PRO A 191 8.62 1.63 19.93
C PRO A 191 7.48 2.66 19.85
N LEU A 192 7.81 3.96 19.75
CA LEU A 192 6.81 5.01 19.58
C LEU A 192 6.03 4.85 18.27
N THR A 193 6.71 4.51 17.18
CA THR A 193 6.09 4.24 15.88
C THR A 193 5.18 3.01 15.95
N ILE A 194 5.62 1.93 16.64
CA ILE A 194 4.78 0.75 16.86
C ILE A 194 3.53 1.13 17.66
N ALA A 195 3.67 1.87 18.75
CA ALA A 195 2.55 2.32 19.58
C ALA A 195 1.57 3.18 18.77
N PHE A 196 2.08 4.07 17.93
CA PHE A 196 1.26 4.88 17.02
C PHE A 196 0.46 4.01 16.03
N PHE A 197 1.10 3.03 15.38
CA PHE A 197 0.38 2.15 14.45
C PHE A 197 -0.64 1.25 15.16
N VAL A 198 -0.34 0.76 16.36
CA VAL A 198 -1.31 0.02 17.18
C VAL A 198 -2.49 0.91 17.53
N PHE A 199 -2.25 2.16 17.94
CA PHE A 199 -3.30 3.14 18.20
C PHE A 199 -4.18 3.37 16.96
N VAL A 200 -3.58 3.61 15.79
CA VAL A 200 -4.31 3.79 14.53
C VAL A 200 -5.13 2.54 14.17
N PHE A 201 -4.57 1.35 14.38
CA PHE A 201 -5.29 0.10 14.16
C PHE A 201 -6.53 -0.03 15.05
N VAL A 202 -6.41 0.34 16.33
CA VAL A 202 -7.54 0.36 17.27
C VAL A 202 -8.60 1.39 16.83
N CYS A 203 -8.19 2.55 16.32
CA CYS A 203 -9.11 3.56 15.82
C CYS A 203 -10.00 3.06 14.66
N LEU A 204 -9.54 2.10 13.84
CA LEU A 204 -10.36 1.49 12.78
C LEU A 204 -11.60 0.77 13.33
N PHE A 205 -11.58 0.30 14.58
CA PHE A 205 -12.73 -0.36 15.24
C PHE A 205 -13.74 0.63 15.81
N LEU A 206 -13.39 1.91 15.89
CA LEU A 206 -14.28 2.94 16.47
C LEU A 206 -15.27 3.51 15.45
N GLN A 207 -15.01 3.35 14.16
CA GLN A 207 -15.87 3.88 13.10
C GLN A 207 -16.73 2.78 12.47
N LYS A 208 -18.04 3.02 12.37
CA LYS A 208 -18.99 2.06 11.75
C LYS A 208 -18.65 1.71 10.31
N SER A 209 -18.09 2.66 9.55
CA SER A 209 -17.71 2.45 8.15
C SER A 209 -16.45 1.57 7.96
N THR A 210 -15.57 1.48 8.95
CA THR A 210 -14.30 0.75 8.86
C THR A 210 -14.26 -0.53 9.69
N ILE A 211 -15.19 -0.71 10.64
CA ILE A 211 -15.18 -1.83 11.59
C ILE A 211 -15.20 -3.21 10.91
N VAL A 212 -16.00 -3.39 9.87
CA VAL A 212 -16.09 -4.67 9.15
C VAL A 212 -14.77 -4.99 8.45
N GLY A 213 -14.16 -3.99 7.80
CA GLY A 213 -12.84 -4.12 7.19
C GLY A 213 -11.74 -4.38 8.22
N ALA A 214 -11.80 -3.72 9.38
CA ALA A 214 -10.85 -3.92 10.48
C ALA A 214 -10.93 -5.35 11.05
N ILE A 215 -12.14 -5.89 11.22
CA ILE A 215 -12.35 -7.28 11.64
C ILE A 215 -11.79 -8.24 10.58
N GLY A 216 -12.08 -7.99 9.29
CA GLY A 216 -11.54 -8.78 8.18
C GLY A 216 -10.01 -8.80 8.18
N ALA A 217 -9.37 -7.64 8.38
CA ALA A 217 -7.91 -7.53 8.49
C ALA A 217 -7.37 -8.29 9.71
N ALA A 218 -8.01 -8.15 10.87
CA ALA A 218 -7.61 -8.86 12.09
C ALA A 218 -7.70 -10.38 11.93
N LEU A 219 -8.80 -10.89 11.38
CA LEU A 219 -8.97 -12.30 11.09
C LEU A 219 -7.90 -12.82 10.11
N TRP A 220 -7.63 -12.06 9.04
CA TRP A 220 -6.58 -12.40 8.09
C TRP A 220 -5.20 -12.51 8.76
N ILE A 221 -4.84 -11.55 9.60
CA ILE A 221 -3.56 -11.53 10.32
C ILE A 221 -3.44 -12.76 11.24
N VAL A 222 -4.51 -13.10 11.97
CA VAL A 222 -4.53 -14.26 12.87
C VAL A 222 -4.40 -15.57 12.09
N VAL A 223 -5.22 -15.75 11.05
CA VAL A 223 -5.19 -16.96 10.20
C VAL A 223 -3.83 -17.13 9.54
N PHE A 224 -3.29 -16.05 8.97
CA PHE A 224 -1.96 -16.08 8.35
C PHE A 224 -0.85 -16.32 9.37
N GLY A 225 -0.94 -15.75 10.56
CA GLY A 225 0.01 -15.97 11.66
C GLY A 225 0.02 -17.42 12.12
N ILE A 226 -1.14 -18.03 12.30
CA ILE A 226 -1.27 -19.45 12.64
C ILE A 226 -0.70 -20.33 11.53
N TYR A 227 -1.08 -20.08 10.27
CA TYR A 227 -0.57 -20.82 9.12
C TYR A 227 0.96 -20.73 9.01
N SER A 228 1.51 -19.54 9.14
CA SER A 228 2.95 -19.30 9.10
C SER A 228 3.68 -20.08 10.22
N ASN A 229 3.15 -20.01 11.45
CA ASN A 229 3.74 -20.71 12.58
C ASN A 229 3.73 -22.25 12.37
N LEU A 230 2.61 -22.82 11.93
CA LEU A 230 2.50 -24.26 11.65
C LEU A 230 3.43 -24.72 10.52
N LYS A 231 3.68 -23.87 9.52
CA LYS A 231 4.50 -24.23 8.36
C LYS A 231 6.00 -24.04 8.58
N TYR A 232 6.40 -23.03 9.35
CA TYR A 232 7.80 -22.63 9.50
C TYR A 232 8.37 -22.82 10.91
N SER A 233 7.59 -23.39 11.84
CA SER A 233 8.02 -23.75 13.21
C SER A 233 8.75 -25.08 13.28
N LYS A 234 9.34 -25.55 12.16
CA LYS A 234 10.20 -26.76 12.13
C LYS A 234 11.66 -26.36 11.99
#